data_ff4a86b6f9c7e3919ed4e44142890aa6
#
_entry.id   ff4a86b6f9c7e3919ed4e44142890aa6
#
_cell.length_a   1.000
_cell.length_b   1.000
_cell.length_c   1.000
_cell.angle_alpha   90.00
_cell.angle_beta   90.00
_cell.angle_gamma   90.00
#
_symmetry.space_group_name_H-M   'P 1'
#
loop_
_entity.id
_entity.type
_entity.pdbx_description
1 polymer ?
#
loop_
_entity_poly.entity_id
_entity_poly.type
_entity_poly.pdbx_seq_one_letter_code
_entity_poly.pdbx_strand_id
1 'polypeptide(L)'
;ELRFPQSVKTFRKMSADATIKAALGIFELMISRVKWSVAPTGDTELEKAKAKFVEQCMDDMEHSWFNFIKEVVSVYTFGFCVNEKVFRRRYKNQGSKYNDGLMGIRKLPIRAQDSVYRWQFSDDGRDLIGVEQQLSTLNAARYSPEMYKGKIEIPRKSFMLFRTDVAKDNPEGTSPLVGCYTAWKFRTQLEE
;
A
#
# COMPACT_ATOMS: atom_id res chain seq x y z
N GLU A 1 11.61 18.45 -7.20
CA GLU A 1 12.07 17.11 -6.79
C GLU A 1 11.17 16.47 -5.72
N LEU A 2 10.53 17.28 -4.84
CA LEU A 2 9.65 16.81 -3.76
C LEU A 2 8.15 16.80 -4.12
N ARG A 3 7.79 17.10 -5.37
CA ARG A 3 6.40 17.00 -5.85
C ARG A 3 6.16 15.66 -6.52
N PHE A 4 5.00 15.08 -6.26
CA PHE A 4 4.54 13.87 -6.96
C PHE A 4 4.40 14.12 -8.48
N PRO A 5 4.77 13.18 -9.35
CA PRO A 5 5.34 11.85 -9.03
C PRO A 5 6.88 11.82 -8.85
N GLN A 6 7.59 12.94 -9.03
CA GLN A 6 9.05 12.97 -8.91
C GLN A 6 9.56 12.66 -7.50
N SER A 7 8.79 13.04 -6.47
CA SER A 7 9.12 12.77 -5.07
C SER A 7 9.36 11.28 -4.80
N VAL A 8 8.62 10.40 -5.45
CA VAL A 8 8.78 8.94 -5.28
C VAL A 8 10.18 8.47 -5.68
N LYS A 9 10.72 8.99 -6.80
CA LYS A 9 12.08 8.69 -7.25
C LYS A 9 13.13 9.25 -6.28
N THR A 10 12.90 10.46 -5.80
CA THR A 10 13.78 11.12 -4.83
C THR A 10 13.82 10.34 -3.52
N PHE A 11 12.68 10.00 -2.94
CA PHE A 11 12.60 9.23 -1.69
C PHE A 11 13.19 7.82 -1.84
N ARG A 12 13.05 7.20 -3.02
CA ARG A 12 13.70 5.92 -3.32
C ARG A 12 15.23 6.04 -3.27
N LYS A 13 15.82 7.10 -3.84
CA LYS A 13 17.25 7.37 -3.74
C LYS A 13 17.67 7.63 -2.30
N MET A 14 16.91 8.45 -1.57
CA MET A 14 17.18 8.73 -0.16
C MET A 14 17.13 7.48 0.71
N SER A 15 16.17 6.58 0.47
CA SER A 15 16.03 5.33 1.25
C SER A 15 17.16 4.31 0.98
N ALA A 16 17.95 4.50 -0.08
CA ALA A 16 19.16 3.71 -0.33
C ALA A 16 20.36 4.17 0.50
N ASP A 17 20.31 5.37 1.05
CA ASP A 17 21.32 5.89 1.97
C ASP A 17 21.40 5.06 3.25
N ALA A 18 22.61 4.72 3.70
CA ALA A 18 22.81 3.81 4.83
C ALA A 18 22.17 4.31 6.14
N THR A 19 22.29 5.60 6.44
CA THR A 19 21.75 6.22 7.65
C THR A 19 20.22 6.26 7.62
N ILE A 20 19.66 6.70 6.50
CA ILE A 20 18.21 6.77 6.31
C ILE A 20 17.61 5.36 6.32
N LYS A 21 18.25 4.41 5.63
CA LYS A 21 17.82 3.01 5.61
C LYS A 21 17.83 2.39 7.01
N ALA A 22 18.84 2.68 7.83
CA ALA A 22 18.89 2.20 9.20
C ALA A 22 17.72 2.75 10.03
N ALA A 23 17.45 4.06 9.94
CA ALA A 23 16.33 4.68 10.63
C ALA A 23 14.96 4.10 10.18
N LEU A 24 14.71 3.97 8.88
CA LEU A 24 13.50 3.36 8.35
C LEU A 24 13.36 1.90 8.79
N GLY A 25 14.46 1.15 8.86
CA GLY A 25 14.49 -0.23 9.33
C GLY A 25 14.09 -0.39 10.81
N ILE A 26 14.38 0.59 11.66
CA ILE A 26 13.90 0.60 13.04
C ILE A 26 12.38 0.70 13.09
N PHE A 27 11.77 1.62 12.33
CA PHE A 27 10.31 1.74 12.26
C PHE A 27 9.67 0.46 11.69
N GLU A 28 10.23 -0.10 10.62
CA GLU A 28 9.76 -1.37 10.06
C GLU A 28 9.78 -2.49 11.12
N LEU A 29 10.89 -2.61 11.85
CA LEU A 29 11.04 -3.63 12.89
C LEU A 29 10.03 -3.44 14.03
N MET A 30 9.84 -2.21 14.50
CA MET A 30 8.90 -1.90 15.58
C MET A 30 7.46 -2.25 15.19
N ILE A 31 7.01 -1.82 14.02
CA ILE A 31 5.61 -2.03 13.56
C ILE A 31 5.38 -3.49 13.19
N SER A 32 6.33 -4.15 12.55
CA SER A 32 6.20 -5.55 12.15
C SER A 32 6.09 -6.51 13.34
N ARG A 33 6.62 -6.13 14.50
CA ARG A 33 6.54 -6.93 15.73
C ARG A 33 5.24 -6.76 16.51
N VAL A 34 4.39 -5.79 16.16
CA VAL A 34 3.11 -5.59 16.80
C VAL A 34 2.22 -6.81 16.58
N LYS A 35 1.67 -7.35 17.65
CA LYS A 35 0.69 -8.43 17.58
C LYS A 35 -0.69 -7.84 17.24
N TRP A 36 -1.18 -8.14 16.08
CA TRP A 36 -2.50 -7.70 15.60
C TRP A 36 -3.57 -8.71 16.04
N SER A 37 -4.67 -8.21 16.56
CA SER A 37 -5.85 -9.00 16.94
C SER A 37 -7.12 -8.27 16.54
N VAL A 38 -8.20 -9.02 16.34
CA VAL A 38 -9.51 -8.49 16.02
C VAL A 38 -10.38 -8.64 17.26
N ALA A 39 -10.80 -7.51 17.85
CA ALA A 39 -11.71 -7.50 18.96
C ALA A 39 -13.16 -7.31 18.47
N PRO A 40 -14.15 -8.01 19.04
CA PRO A 40 -15.57 -7.74 18.77
C PRO A 40 -15.95 -6.35 19.30
N THR A 41 -16.91 -5.70 18.67
CA THR A 41 -17.38 -4.37 19.05
C THR A 41 -18.27 -4.42 20.31
N GLY A 42 -18.87 -5.58 20.61
CA GLY A 42 -19.70 -5.83 21.77
C GLY A 42 -19.80 -7.32 22.09
N ASP A 43 -20.69 -7.68 23.00
CA ASP A 43 -20.77 -9.03 23.57
C ASP A 43 -21.77 -9.96 22.88
N THR A 44 -22.48 -9.47 21.85
CA THR A 44 -23.45 -10.31 21.14
C THR A 44 -22.77 -11.40 20.33
N GLU A 45 -23.42 -12.56 20.17
CA GLU A 45 -22.88 -13.67 19.40
C GLU A 45 -22.60 -13.29 17.94
N LEU A 46 -23.40 -12.37 17.37
CA LEU A 46 -23.22 -11.86 16.03
C LEU A 46 -21.92 -11.04 15.90
N GLU A 47 -21.61 -10.20 16.88
CA GLU A 47 -20.39 -9.38 16.88
C GLU A 47 -19.14 -10.23 17.05
N LYS A 48 -19.19 -11.21 17.95
CA LYS A 48 -18.13 -12.21 18.11
C LYS A 48 -17.90 -13.01 16.83
N ALA A 49 -18.98 -13.43 16.16
CA ALA A 49 -18.90 -14.14 14.88
C ALA A 49 -18.27 -13.28 13.77
N LYS A 50 -18.61 -11.97 13.69
CA LYS A 50 -18.00 -11.02 12.75
C LYS A 50 -16.51 -10.84 13.02
N ALA A 51 -16.11 -10.64 14.27
CA ALA A 51 -14.70 -10.49 14.63
C ALA A 51 -13.90 -11.75 14.25
N LYS A 52 -14.41 -12.93 14.58
CA LYS A 52 -13.82 -14.21 14.21
C LYS A 52 -13.72 -14.38 12.69
N PHE A 53 -14.73 -13.95 11.93
CA PHE A 53 -14.69 -14.01 10.47
C PHE A 53 -13.58 -13.11 9.88
N VAL A 54 -13.40 -11.89 10.40
CA VAL A 54 -12.33 -10.98 9.97
C VAL A 54 -10.96 -11.58 10.28
N GLU A 55 -10.78 -12.14 11.48
CA GLU A 55 -9.54 -12.82 11.89
C GLU A 55 -9.22 -14.01 10.97
N GLN A 56 -10.23 -14.81 10.64
CA GLN A 56 -10.10 -15.88 9.65
C GLN A 56 -9.71 -15.37 8.26
N CYS A 57 -10.25 -14.23 7.82
CA CYS A 57 -9.86 -13.61 6.54
C CYS A 57 -8.40 -13.17 6.54
N MET A 58 -7.87 -12.68 7.66
CA MET A 58 -6.45 -12.31 7.80
C MET A 58 -5.55 -13.54 7.71
N ASP A 59 -5.97 -14.68 8.29
CA ASP A 59 -5.21 -15.94 8.25
C ASP A 59 -5.32 -16.68 6.91
N ASP A 60 -6.39 -16.46 6.14
CA ASP A 60 -6.66 -17.14 4.87
C ASP A 60 -6.02 -16.47 3.65
N MET A 61 -5.30 -15.35 3.82
CA MET A 61 -4.63 -14.68 2.70
C MET A 61 -3.50 -15.52 2.09
N GLU A 62 -3.24 -15.33 0.80
CA GLU A 62 -2.12 -15.97 0.07
C GLU A 62 -0.74 -15.52 0.58
N HIS A 63 -0.64 -14.34 1.13
CA HIS A 63 0.54 -13.84 1.85
C HIS A 63 0.19 -13.57 3.30
N SER A 64 1.17 -13.68 4.18
CA SER A 64 0.92 -13.49 5.61
C SER A 64 0.54 -12.05 5.94
N TRP A 65 -0.26 -11.87 7.00
CA TRP A 65 -0.56 -10.56 7.56
C TRP A 65 0.72 -9.77 7.89
N PHE A 66 1.74 -10.46 8.37
CA PHE A 66 3.06 -9.88 8.63
C PHE A 66 3.69 -9.26 7.36
N ASN A 67 3.67 -9.97 6.23
CA ASN A 67 4.20 -9.45 4.97
C ASN A 67 3.39 -8.26 4.46
N PHE A 68 2.07 -8.30 4.61
CA PHE A 68 1.21 -7.16 4.28
C PHE A 68 1.59 -5.92 5.11
N ILE A 69 1.78 -6.06 6.42
CA ILE A 69 2.20 -4.95 7.29
C ILE A 69 3.59 -4.41 6.89
N LYS A 70 4.53 -5.27 6.54
CA LYS A 70 5.84 -4.85 6.02
C LYS A 70 5.71 -3.98 4.75
N GLU A 71 4.85 -4.36 3.83
CA GLU A 71 4.58 -3.57 2.64
C GLU A 71 3.94 -2.21 2.99
N VAL A 72 2.98 -2.19 3.91
CA VAL A 72 2.32 -0.96 4.38
C VAL A 72 3.32 0.02 5.00
N VAL A 73 4.34 -0.47 5.72
CA VAL A 73 5.36 0.39 6.36
C VAL A 73 6.12 1.24 5.35
N SER A 74 6.13 0.87 4.05
CA SER A 74 6.67 1.73 2.99
C SER A 74 6.03 3.12 2.93
N VAL A 75 4.88 3.32 3.58
CA VAL A 75 4.24 4.62 3.77
C VAL A 75 5.18 5.65 4.40
N TYR A 76 6.07 5.23 5.30
CA TYR A 76 7.06 6.12 5.91
C TYR A 76 8.15 6.59 4.92
N THR A 77 8.43 5.79 3.91
CA THR A 77 9.38 6.19 2.86
C THR A 77 8.74 7.17 1.87
N PHE A 78 7.52 6.89 1.44
CA PHE A 78 6.92 7.60 0.29
C PHE A 78 5.82 8.59 0.65
N GLY A 79 5.32 8.56 1.90
CA GLY A 79 4.16 9.35 2.33
C GLY A 79 2.83 8.63 2.14
N PHE A 80 2.74 7.69 1.20
CA PHE A 80 1.55 6.90 0.91
C PHE A 80 1.86 5.45 0.56
N CYS A 81 0.86 4.58 0.75
CA CYS A 81 0.89 3.20 0.29
C CYS A 81 -0.50 2.81 -0.22
N VAL A 82 -0.55 2.21 -1.40
CA VAL A 82 -1.79 1.74 -2.03
C VAL A 82 -1.78 0.22 -2.06
N ASN A 83 -2.72 -0.42 -1.38
CA ASN A 83 -2.89 -1.86 -1.38
C ASN A 83 -4.24 -2.22 -2.03
N GLU A 84 -4.21 -2.95 -3.13
CA GLU A 84 -5.43 -3.39 -3.79
C GLU A 84 -6.14 -4.48 -2.99
N LYS A 85 -7.47 -4.40 -2.93
CA LYS A 85 -8.30 -5.42 -2.27
C LYS A 85 -8.69 -6.48 -3.29
N VAL A 86 -8.11 -7.66 -3.18
CA VAL A 86 -8.46 -8.81 -4.03
C VAL A 86 -9.21 -9.82 -3.19
N PHE A 87 -10.44 -10.10 -3.56
CA PHE A 87 -11.32 -11.03 -2.87
C PHE A 87 -11.42 -12.38 -3.60
N ARG A 88 -11.78 -13.43 -2.85
CA ARG A 88 -12.18 -14.74 -3.41
C ARG A 88 -13.33 -15.31 -2.59
N ARG A 89 -14.08 -16.25 -3.19
CA ARG A 89 -14.97 -17.12 -2.40
C ARG A 89 -14.14 -18.15 -1.64
N ARG A 90 -14.52 -18.38 -0.39
CA ARG A 90 -13.82 -19.29 0.51
C ARG A 90 -14.22 -20.74 0.18
N TYR A 91 -13.59 -21.29 -0.87
CA TYR A 91 -13.67 -22.69 -1.26
C TYR A 91 -12.28 -23.32 -1.31
N LYS A 92 -12.15 -24.57 -0.85
CA LYS A 92 -10.87 -25.30 -0.86
C LYS A 92 -10.29 -25.44 -2.26
N ASN A 93 -11.12 -25.64 -3.28
CA ASN A 93 -10.69 -25.69 -4.67
C ASN A 93 -10.21 -24.33 -5.24
N GLN A 94 -10.44 -23.23 -4.52
CA GLN A 94 -9.92 -21.90 -4.83
C GLN A 94 -8.74 -21.50 -3.93
N GLY A 95 -8.15 -22.45 -3.21
CA GLY A 95 -6.99 -22.23 -2.35
C GLY A 95 -7.30 -21.60 -1.01
N SER A 96 -8.58 -21.59 -0.55
CA SER A 96 -8.94 -21.16 0.79
C SER A 96 -8.74 -22.33 1.80
N LYS A 97 -8.38 -21.99 3.03
CA LYS A 97 -8.40 -22.92 4.17
C LYS A 97 -9.82 -23.34 4.56
N TYR A 98 -10.81 -22.54 4.20
CA TYR A 98 -12.23 -22.70 4.54
C TYR A 98 -13.05 -23.19 3.34
N ASN A 99 -14.27 -23.62 3.60
CA ASN A 99 -15.20 -24.12 2.57
C ASN A 99 -16.64 -23.71 2.87
N ASP A 100 -16.85 -22.45 3.23
CA ASP A 100 -18.16 -21.90 3.62
C ASP A 100 -18.82 -21.04 2.52
N GLY A 101 -18.13 -20.81 1.40
CA GLY A 101 -18.63 -20.03 0.27
C GLY A 101 -18.74 -18.52 0.52
N LEU A 102 -18.33 -18.05 1.70
CA LEU A 102 -18.33 -16.62 2.02
C LEU A 102 -17.24 -15.88 1.22
N MET A 103 -17.39 -14.57 1.11
CA MET A 103 -16.39 -13.73 0.43
C MET A 103 -15.29 -13.35 1.41
N GLY A 104 -14.08 -13.89 1.19
CA GLY A 104 -12.90 -13.58 1.99
C GLY A 104 -11.85 -12.76 1.24
N ILE A 105 -10.86 -12.26 1.95
CA ILE A 105 -9.72 -11.55 1.37
C ILE A 105 -8.74 -12.60 0.83
N ARG A 106 -8.47 -12.55 -0.48
CA ARG A 106 -7.46 -13.40 -1.11
C ARG A 106 -6.06 -12.86 -0.87
N LYS A 107 -5.87 -11.56 -1.15
CA LYS A 107 -4.60 -10.85 -0.98
C LYS A 107 -4.81 -9.34 -0.97
N LEU A 108 -3.84 -8.62 -0.43
CA LEU A 108 -3.78 -7.17 -0.34
C LEU A 108 -2.45 -6.66 -0.95
N PRO A 109 -2.18 -6.93 -2.25
CA PRO A 109 -0.90 -6.61 -2.85
C PRO A 109 -0.69 -5.10 -2.91
N ILE A 110 0.54 -4.68 -2.61
CA ILE A 110 0.95 -3.29 -2.80
C ILE A 110 1.00 -2.95 -4.29
N ARG A 111 0.54 -1.77 -4.62
CA ARG A 111 0.81 -1.12 -5.89
C ARG A 111 2.04 -0.25 -5.72
N ALA A 112 3.12 -0.60 -6.42
CA ALA A 112 4.39 0.10 -6.29
C ALA A 112 4.18 1.61 -6.49
N GLN A 113 4.67 2.43 -5.58
CA GLN A 113 4.44 3.88 -5.58
C GLN A 113 4.94 4.56 -6.85
N ASP A 114 6.01 4.04 -7.46
CA ASP A 114 6.54 4.53 -8.74
C ASP A 114 5.68 4.13 -9.96
N SER A 115 4.76 3.19 -9.79
CA SER A 115 3.77 2.86 -10.82
C SER A 115 2.51 3.72 -10.74
N VAL A 116 2.28 4.40 -9.63
CA VAL A 116 1.18 5.36 -9.47
C VAL A 116 1.49 6.59 -10.30
N TYR A 117 0.70 6.82 -11.36
CA TYR A 117 0.91 7.91 -12.31
C TYR A 117 0.14 9.16 -11.93
N ARG A 118 -1.15 8.99 -11.58
CA ARG A 118 -2.06 10.10 -11.28
C ARG A 118 -3.17 9.67 -10.32
N TRP A 119 -3.55 10.58 -9.43
CA TRP A 119 -4.76 10.49 -8.63
C TRP A 119 -5.95 10.99 -9.44
N GLN A 120 -7.06 10.30 -9.37
CA GLN A 120 -8.30 10.67 -10.04
C GLN A 120 -9.27 11.25 -9.02
N PHE A 121 -9.75 12.45 -9.30
CA PHE A 121 -10.74 13.13 -8.48
C PHE A 121 -12.08 13.23 -9.23
N SER A 122 -13.17 13.41 -8.47
CA SER A 122 -14.47 13.77 -9.00
C SER A 122 -14.40 15.08 -9.81
N ASP A 123 -15.40 15.33 -10.65
CA ASP A 123 -15.43 16.52 -11.50
C ASP A 123 -15.43 17.84 -10.72
N ASP A 124 -15.96 17.82 -9.48
CA ASP A 124 -15.89 18.96 -8.55
C ASP A 124 -14.55 19.06 -7.78
N GLY A 125 -13.65 18.09 -7.99
CA GLY A 125 -12.31 18.05 -7.38
C GLY A 125 -12.28 17.71 -5.89
N ARG A 126 -13.40 17.31 -5.28
CA ARG A 126 -13.51 17.11 -3.83
C ARG A 126 -13.16 15.70 -3.40
N ASP A 127 -13.63 14.71 -4.15
CA ASP A 127 -13.52 13.30 -3.75
C ASP A 127 -12.47 12.57 -4.57
N LEU A 128 -11.63 11.79 -3.90
CA LEU A 128 -10.72 10.85 -4.55
C LEU A 128 -11.52 9.65 -5.06
N ILE A 129 -11.67 9.53 -6.38
CA ILE A 129 -12.44 8.47 -7.03
C ILE A 129 -11.60 7.29 -7.48
N GLY A 130 -10.29 7.45 -7.63
CA GLY A 130 -9.42 6.37 -8.06
C GLY A 130 -7.96 6.76 -8.19
N VAL A 131 -7.18 5.82 -8.70
CA VAL A 131 -5.77 6.00 -9.03
C VAL A 131 -5.49 5.39 -10.40
N GLU A 132 -4.69 6.11 -11.19
CA GLU A 132 -4.18 5.65 -12.47
C GLU A 132 -2.77 5.08 -12.26
N GLN A 133 -2.59 3.82 -12.62
CA GLN A 133 -1.30 3.13 -12.56
C GLN A 133 -0.73 2.99 -13.96
N GLN A 134 0.55 3.34 -14.12
CA GLN A 134 1.29 3.11 -15.34
C GLN A 134 2.10 1.81 -15.21
N LEU A 135 1.89 0.87 -16.12
CA LEU A 135 2.70 -0.33 -16.20
C LEU A 135 4.06 0.00 -16.81
N SER A 136 5.13 -0.50 -16.20
CA SER A 136 6.46 -0.41 -16.81
C SER A 136 6.52 -1.27 -18.07
N THR A 137 7.36 -0.87 -19.03
CA THR A 137 7.59 -1.64 -20.27
C THR A 137 8.05 -3.07 -20.02
N LEU A 138 8.75 -3.34 -18.91
CA LEU A 138 9.16 -4.68 -18.48
C LEU A 138 7.97 -5.57 -18.10
N ASN A 139 6.91 -4.99 -17.57
CA ASN A 139 5.68 -5.73 -17.27
C ASN A 139 4.75 -5.81 -18.48
N ALA A 140 4.88 -4.91 -19.45
CA ALA A 140 4.12 -4.91 -20.69
C ALA A 140 4.32 -6.19 -21.50
N ALA A 141 5.52 -6.72 -21.52
CA ALA A 141 5.85 -7.96 -22.23
C ALA A 141 5.14 -9.22 -21.66
N ARG A 142 4.56 -9.13 -20.45
CA ARG A 142 3.81 -10.22 -19.80
C ARG A 142 2.31 -10.20 -20.10
N TYR A 143 1.82 -9.12 -20.70
CA TYR A 143 0.40 -8.95 -21.04
C TYR A 143 0.25 -8.91 -22.57
N SER A 144 -0.88 -9.41 -23.08
CA SER A 144 -1.16 -9.31 -24.50
C SER A 144 -1.24 -7.82 -24.91
N PRO A 145 -0.79 -7.47 -26.14
CA PRO A 145 -0.85 -6.09 -26.63
C PRO A 145 -2.24 -5.46 -26.56
N GLU A 146 -3.28 -6.28 -26.65
CA GLU A 146 -4.69 -5.84 -26.57
C GLU A 146 -5.12 -5.44 -25.15
N MET A 147 -4.52 -6.05 -24.11
CA MET A 147 -4.73 -5.67 -22.69
C MET A 147 -3.84 -4.51 -22.26
N TYR A 148 -2.80 -4.19 -23.05
CA TYR A 148 -1.82 -3.16 -22.71
C TYR A 148 -2.23 -1.81 -23.26
N LYS A 149 -3.06 -1.08 -22.55
CA LYS A 149 -3.33 0.36 -22.82
C LYS A 149 -2.34 1.30 -22.11
N GLY A 150 -1.24 0.77 -21.57
CA GLY A 150 -0.22 1.56 -20.87
C GLY A 150 -0.64 2.06 -19.49
N LYS A 151 -1.93 2.10 -19.18
CA LYS A 151 -2.50 2.66 -17.96
C LYS A 151 -3.66 1.80 -17.47
N ILE A 152 -3.69 1.57 -16.16
CA ILE A 152 -4.77 0.84 -15.48
C ILE A 152 -5.40 1.80 -14.47
N GLU A 153 -6.71 1.93 -14.50
CA GLU A 153 -7.48 2.67 -13.51
C GLU A 153 -7.94 1.73 -12.40
N ILE A 154 -7.65 2.11 -11.17
CA ILE A 154 -8.08 1.37 -9.98
C ILE A 154 -9.06 2.26 -9.22
N PRO A 155 -10.35 1.91 -9.16
CA PRO A 155 -11.33 2.72 -8.48
C PRO A 155 -11.11 2.75 -6.97
N ARG A 156 -11.46 3.86 -6.31
CA ARG A 156 -11.23 4.10 -4.87
C ARG A 156 -11.73 2.96 -3.97
N LYS A 157 -12.87 2.37 -4.30
CA LYS A 157 -13.45 1.23 -3.58
C LYS A 157 -12.60 -0.05 -3.61
N SER A 158 -11.70 -0.18 -4.59
CA SER A 158 -10.90 -1.38 -4.82
C SER A 158 -9.56 -1.38 -4.12
N PHE A 159 -9.19 -0.31 -3.41
CA PHE A 159 -7.92 -0.26 -2.67
C PHE A 159 -8.05 0.35 -1.28
N MET A 160 -7.07 0.06 -0.45
CA MET A 160 -6.78 0.76 0.80
C MET A 160 -5.68 1.77 0.54
N LEU A 161 -5.83 2.97 1.05
CA LEU A 161 -4.85 4.04 0.99
C LEU A 161 -4.38 4.36 2.40
N PHE A 162 -3.11 4.07 2.67
CA PHE A 162 -2.42 4.47 3.89
C PHE A 162 -1.62 5.73 3.61
N ARG A 163 -1.62 6.67 4.54
CA ARG A 163 -0.95 7.96 4.40
C ARG A 163 -0.30 8.39 5.71
N THR A 164 0.83 9.04 5.61
CA THR A 164 1.47 9.73 6.75
C THR A 164 1.23 11.23 6.64
N ASP A 165 1.07 11.88 7.77
CA ASP A 165 0.97 13.35 7.92
C ASP A 165 0.09 14.01 6.85
N VAL A 166 -1.20 13.73 6.93
CA VAL A 166 -2.19 14.17 5.94
C VAL A 166 -2.56 15.62 6.15
N ALA A 167 -2.23 16.47 5.18
CA ALA A 167 -2.68 17.85 5.13
C ALA A 167 -3.68 18.07 3.98
N LYS A 168 -4.80 18.72 4.26
CA LYS A 168 -5.82 19.13 3.24
C LYS A 168 -6.32 17.94 2.39
N ASP A 169 -6.47 16.77 3.01
CA ASP A 169 -6.88 15.51 2.38
C ASP A 169 -6.02 15.06 1.18
N ASN A 170 -4.77 15.46 1.16
CA ASN A 170 -3.81 15.05 0.13
C ASN A 170 -3.68 13.51 0.08
N PRO A 171 -3.91 12.85 -1.07
CA PRO A 171 -3.76 11.40 -1.19
C PRO A 171 -2.32 10.93 -1.07
N GLU A 172 -1.33 11.77 -1.29
CA GLU A 172 0.08 11.44 -1.23
C GLU A 172 0.65 11.42 0.20
N GLY A 173 -0.05 12.06 1.17
CA GLY A 173 0.50 12.29 2.49
C GLY A 173 1.80 13.09 2.45
N THR A 174 2.57 13.05 3.53
CA THR A 174 3.88 13.70 3.60
C THR A 174 4.91 12.72 4.14
N SER A 175 5.93 12.38 3.34
CA SER A 175 7.01 11.53 3.81
C SER A 175 7.85 12.24 4.88
N PRO A 176 8.19 11.58 6.00
CA PRO A 176 9.17 12.09 6.97
C PRO A 176 10.52 12.45 6.33
N LEU A 177 10.86 11.84 5.18
CA LEU A 177 12.10 12.12 4.46
C LEU A 177 12.17 13.54 3.89
N VAL A 178 11.05 14.25 3.78
CA VAL A 178 11.03 15.67 3.39
C VAL A 178 11.94 16.49 4.30
N GLY A 179 11.88 16.26 5.61
CA GLY A 179 12.73 16.97 6.58
C GLY A 179 14.23 16.68 6.45
N CYS A 180 14.59 15.52 5.90
CA CYS A 180 15.98 15.11 5.72
C CYS A 180 16.55 15.47 4.33
N TYR A 181 15.70 15.91 3.40
CA TYR A 181 16.04 16.07 1.99
C TYR A 181 17.24 17.02 1.76
N THR A 182 17.21 18.19 2.37
CA THR A 182 18.25 19.21 2.17
C THR A 182 19.62 18.69 2.63
N ALA A 183 19.70 18.14 3.83
CA ALA A 183 20.94 17.60 4.37
C ALA A 183 21.49 16.43 3.53
N TRP A 184 20.60 15.52 3.11
CA TRP A 184 20.96 14.42 2.23
C TRP A 184 21.48 14.93 0.88
N LYS A 185 20.82 15.90 0.27
CA LYS A 185 21.20 16.46 -1.04
C LYS A 185 22.58 17.14 -0.98
N PHE A 186 22.82 17.97 0.01
CA PHE A 186 24.14 18.61 0.19
C PHE A 186 25.24 17.59 0.38
N ARG A 187 25.02 16.58 1.24
CA ARG A 187 26.03 15.54 1.43
C ARG A 187 26.33 14.80 0.12
N THR A 188 25.32 14.38 -0.62
CA THR A 188 25.50 13.68 -1.92
C THR A 188 26.30 14.52 -2.91
N GLN A 189 26.07 15.84 -2.94
CA GLN A 189 26.82 16.76 -3.83
C GLN A 189 28.28 16.96 -3.42
N LEU A 190 28.61 16.76 -2.14
CA LEU A 190 29.99 16.85 -1.65
C LEU A 190 30.77 15.53 -1.83
N GLU A 191 30.08 14.42 -2.00
CA GLU A 191 30.65 13.09 -2.21
C GLU A 191 30.89 12.77 -3.73
N GLU A 192 30.24 13.54 -4.64
CA GLU A 192 30.47 13.48 -6.10
C GLU A 192 31.68 14.34 -6.51
#